data_bd07531fedb0091799529e04a248cbff
#
_entry.id   bd07531fedb0091799529e04a248cbff
#
_cell.length_a   1.000
_cell.length_b   1.000
_cell.length_c   1.000
_cell.angle_alpha   90.00
_cell.angle_beta   90.00
_cell.angle_gamma   90.00
#
_symmetry.space_group_name_H-M   'P 1'
#
loop_
_entity.id
_entity.type
_entity.pdbx_description
1 polymer ?
#
loop_
_entity_poly.entity_id
_entity_poly.type
_entity_poly.pdbx_seq_one_letter_code
_entity_poly.pdbx_strand_id
1 'polypeptide(L)'
;MGDILKIRLRATANWPLTLVALSALALTGSQPRARAQTKPAVQAARTLNVLMIAVDDLRPEAGAYDVPLIRTPSIDALARRGTVFTQAYCQQAVCSPSRTSLLTGRRPDTTKIYELQTHFRATIPDVVTLPEHFKRHGYHTQGFSKIYHGGLDDPASWSVPHWTPTQPRYGKPETLADLQQQRERARAAGLLPAARPAPDPKTGAVLKIPPPNNAVRGPSWEDPDVADSALPDGETADKAIATLRAVKDKPFFLAVGFLNPHLPFVAPKKYFDLYPLDRVPLAQNPFAPKDAPALALTNSGELRSYADIPKEGPIPDAKARELVRGYYAATSYTDAQIGRVLAELDRLGLRDSTIVVLWGDHGWQLGEHGLWNKHTNFDVATRSLLVVSAPGQKRVNARASGLTEFVDIYPSLSELAGLPLPAGLEGASFTRLLDDPKQAVKQAAFSQYPRPGQKAMGYTMKTARYRYTEWQREGGEIIAVELYDHRGDPHENVNVAGRPEHNALVAALSAQLKAGWRAAMPAPAPSGRKGGAG
;
A
#
# COMPACT_ATOMS: atom_id res chain seq x y z
N MET A 1 6.03 -19.05 -64.07
CA MET A 1 7.27 -19.75 -64.37
C MET A 1 7.73 -20.35 -63.05
N GLY A 2 7.40 -21.53 -62.76
CA GLY A 2 7.75 -22.93 -63.12
C GLY A 2 8.70 -23.39 -62.06
N ASP A 3 8.74 -24.51 -61.53
CA ASP A 3 8.06 -25.80 -61.49
C ASP A 3 8.56 -26.55 -60.26
N ILE A 4 7.71 -27.16 -59.51
CA ILE A 4 7.40 -28.59 -59.32
C ILE A 4 8.64 -29.53 -59.30
N LEU A 5 8.83 -30.28 -58.20
CA LEU A 5 9.03 -31.72 -58.28
C LEU A 5 8.64 -32.45 -56.97
N LYS A 6 7.64 -33.33 -57.11
CA LYS A 6 7.27 -34.43 -56.19
C LYS A 6 8.13 -35.65 -56.56
N ILE A 7 8.60 -36.44 -55.59
CA ILE A 7 8.81 -37.87 -55.80
C ILE A 7 8.29 -38.69 -54.64
N ARG A 8 7.42 -39.64 -54.99
CA ARG A 8 6.88 -40.76 -54.19
C ARG A 8 7.75 -42.02 -54.47
N LEU A 9 7.66 -42.97 -53.56
CA LEU A 9 7.46 -44.42 -53.73
C LEU A 9 8.32 -45.20 -52.72
N ARG A 10 7.85 -46.09 -52.05
CA ARG A 10 7.08 -47.33 -52.00
C ARG A 10 7.73 -48.34 -51.05
N ALA A 11 6.88 -48.96 -50.34
CA ALA A 11 6.91 -50.15 -49.52
C ALA A 11 7.53 -51.40 -50.17
N THR A 12 8.04 -52.32 -49.31
CA THR A 12 7.80 -53.75 -49.44
C THR A 12 7.97 -54.49 -48.13
N ALA A 13 7.05 -55.40 -47.90
CA ALA A 13 6.97 -56.35 -46.80
C ALA A 13 7.85 -57.59 -47.08
N ASN A 14 8.24 -58.30 -46.01
CA ASN A 14 8.26 -59.76 -46.01
C ASN A 14 8.43 -60.36 -44.62
N TRP A 15 7.50 -61.21 -44.26
CA TRP A 15 7.63 -62.29 -43.27
C TRP A 15 8.21 -63.53 -43.88
N PRO A 16 8.82 -64.54 -43.14
CA PRO A 16 7.98 -65.55 -42.48
C PRO A 16 8.58 -66.34 -41.27
N LEU A 17 7.62 -66.95 -40.56
CA LEU A 17 7.58 -68.32 -40.01
C LEU A 17 8.41 -68.79 -38.81
N THR A 18 7.73 -69.00 -37.74
CA THR A 18 7.49 -70.19 -36.85
C THR A 18 8.70 -71.06 -36.43
N LEU A 19 8.79 -71.21 -35.09
CA LEU A 19 9.09 -72.55 -34.51
C LEU A 19 8.51 -72.64 -33.11
N VAL A 20 7.65 -73.67 -32.91
CA VAL A 20 7.00 -74.09 -31.65
C VAL A 20 7.98 -75.01 -30.90
N ALA A 21 8.16 -74.78 -29.62
CA ALA A 21 8.66 -75.79 -28.68
C ALA A 21 7.90 -75.72 -27.35
N LEU A 22 7.15 -76.79 -27.14
CA LEU A 22 6.57 -77.12 -25.80
C LEU A 22 7.67 -77.59 -24.86
N SER A 23 7.65 -77.12 -23.59
CA SER A 23 8.12 -77.94 -22.47
C SER A 23 7.64 -77.40 -21.11
N ALA A 24 6.83 -78.24 -20.48
CA ALA A 24 6.75 -78.57 -19.05
C ALA A 24 6.47 -77.50 -17.98
N LEU A 25 5.32 -77.69 -17.33
CA LEU A 25 4.90 -77.14 -16.04
C LEU A 25 5.94 -77.37 -14.95
N ALA A 26 6.23 -76.32 -14.19
CA ALA A 26 6.58 -76.39 -12.77
C ALA A 26 5.77 -75.35 -12.00
N LEU A 27 4.79 -75.80 -11.25
CA LEU A 27 3.98 -75.03 -10.29
C LEU A 27 4.89 -74.68 -9.09
N THR A 28 5.33 -73.46 -9.00
CA THR A 28 5.81 -72.88 -7.74
C THR A 28 4.94 -71.71 -7.40
N GLY A 29 4.18 -71.85 -6.32
CA GLY A 29 3.28 -70.81 -5.78
C GLY A 29 4.09 -69.57 -5.39
N SER A 30 3.91 -68.50 -6.14
CA SER A 30 4.32 -67.16 -5.74
C SER A 30 3.17 -66.42 -5.12
N GLN A 31 3.25 -66.21 -3.82
CA GLN A 31 2.34 -65.29 -3.11
C GLN A 31 2.43 -63.88 -3.73
N PRO A 32 1.31 -63.15 -3.87
CA PRO A 32 1.32 -61.79 -4.34
C PRO A 32 2.03 -60.93 -3.29
N ARG A 33 3.22 -60.40 -3.61
CA ARG A 33 3.84 -59.32 -2.83
C ARG A 33 2.91 -58.11 -2.85
N ALA A 34 2.35 -57.78 -1.67
CA ALA A 34 1.65 -56.53 -1.45
C ALA A 34 2.58 -55.35 -1.86
N ARG A 35 2.20 -54.69 -2.93
CA ARG A 35 2.83 -53.45 -3.37
C ARG A 35 2.58 -52.41 -2.30
N ALA A 36 3.57 -52.09 -1.47
CA ALA A 36 3.50 -51.01 -0.52
C ALA A 36 3.10 -49.75 -1.28
N GLN A 37 1.87 -49.29 -1.07
CA GLN A 37 1.47 -47.96 -1.50
C GLN A 37 2.31 -46.97 -0.69
N THR A 38 3.36 -46.43 -1.31
CA THR A 38 4.05 -45.25 -0.79
C THR A 38 3.01 -44.13 -0.74
N LYS A 39 2.58 -43.77 0.47
CA LYS A 39 1.83 -42.53 0.70
C LYS A 39 2.58 -41.43 -0.01
N PRO A 40 1.91 -40.58 -0.81
CA PRO A 40 2.58 -39.43 -1.39
C PRO A 40 3.18 -38.64 -0.23
N ALA A 41 4.48 -38.39 -0.32
CA ALA A 41 5.16 -37.52 0.63
C ALA A 41 4.36 -36.20 0.65
N VAL A 42 3.83 -35.84 1.82
CA VAL A 42 3.23 -34.52 2.03
C VAL A 42 4.37 -33.56 1.73
N GLN A 43 4.31 -32.91 0.56
CA GLN A 43 5.28 -31.92 0.15
C GLN A 43 5.23 -30.83 1.23
N ALA A 44 6.27 -30.70 2.03
CA ALA A 44 6.34 -29.70 3.07
C ALA A 44 5.95 -28.37 2.47
N ALA A 45 4.93 -27.71 3.03
CA ALA A 45 4.43 -26.44 2.54
C ALA A 45 5.64 -25.48 2.41
N ARG A 46 5.91 -25.03 1.18
CA ARG A 46 7.06 -24.17 0.90
C ARG A 46 6.87 -22.86 1.64
N THR A 47 7.79 -22.50 2.52
CA THR A 47 7.76 -21.23 3.23
C THR A 47 7.84 -20.08 2.22
N LEU A 48 6.81 -19.23 2.16
CA LEU A 48 6.78 -18.11 1.23
C LEU A 48 7.47 -16.88 1.85
N ASN A 49 8.30 -16.24 1.08
CA ASN A 49 8.88 -14.94 1.42
C ASN A 49 7.85 -13.82 1.29
N VAL A 50 8.13 -12.66 1.88
CA VAL A 50 7.34 -11.45 1.71
C VAL A 50 8.23 -10.29 1.27
N LEU A 51 7.84 -9.64 0.17
CA LEU A 51 8.36 -8.35 -0.25
C LEU A 51 7.21 -7.34 -0.14
N MET A 52 7.26 -6.50 0.89
CA MET A 52 6.30 -5.45 1.16
C MET A 52 6.85 -4.12 0.65
N ILE A 53 6.19 -3.51 -0.32
CA ILE A 53 6.59 -2.23 -0.92
C ILE A 53 5.59 -1.17 -0.50
N ALA A 54 6.06 -0.17 0.24
CA ALA A 54 5.29 0.99 0.69
C ALA A 54 5.67 2.21 -0.13
N VAL A 55 4.69 3.00 -0.56
CA VAL A 55 4.91 4.24 -1.32
C VAL A 55 4.16 5.37 -0.62
N ASP A 56 4.89 6.44 -0.29
CA ASP A 56 4.36 7.56 0.48
C ASP A 56 3.51 8.49 -0.38
N ASP A 57 2.31 8.85 0.07
CA ASP A 57 1.35 9.72 -0.63
C ASP A 57 0.89 9.19 -2.03
N LEU A 58 0.96 7.89 -2.29
CA LEU A 58 0.56 7.34 -3.58
C LEU A 58 -0.94 7.02 -3.62
N ARG A 59 -1.73 7.89 -4.24
CA ARG A 59 -3.12 7.61 -4.59
C ARG A 59 -3.23 6.58 -5.73
N PRO A 60 -4.42 6.06 -6.10
CA PRO A 60 -4.60 5.13 -7.23
C PRO A 60 -4.29 5.76 -8.58
N GLU A 61 -3.11 6.38 -8.73
CA GLU A 61 -2.62 7.09 -9.91
C GLU A 61 -1.56 6.23 -10.60
N ALA A 62 -2.04 5.22 -11.35
CA ALA A 62 -1.21 4.29 -12.10
C ALA A 62 -1.96 3.77 -13.34
N GLY A 63 -1.25 3.26 -14.34
CA GLY A 63 -1.86 2.63 -15.51
C GLY A 63 -2.78 1.46 -15.12
N ALA A 64 -2.41 0.69 -14.11
CA ALA A 64 -3.23 -0.40 -13.55
C ALA A 64 -4.58 0.06 -12.98
N TYR A 65 -4.76 1.35 -12.72
CA TYR A 65 -6.01 1.98 -12.29
C TYR A 65 -6.68 2.80 -13.39
N ASP A 66 -6.32 2.55 -14.65
CA ASP A 66 -6.88 3.19 -15.86
C ASP A 66 -6.58 4.70 -15.95
N VAL A 67 -5.50 5.18 -15.35
CA VAL A 67 -5.03 6.56 -15.49
C VAL A 67 -4.13 6.67 -16.72
N PRO A 68 -4.59 7.31 -17.82
CA PRO A 68 -3.95 7.12 -19.13
C PRO A 68 -2.63 7.89 -19.29
N LEU A 69 -2.45 9.00 -18.59
CA LEU A 69 -1.28 9.85 -18.78
C LEU A 69 -0.06 9.36 -17.99
N ILE A 70 -0.27 8.82 -16.81
CA ILE A 70 0.83 8.44 -15.92
C ILE A 70 1.61 7.22 -16.45
N ARG A 71 2.91 7.22 -16.26
CA ARG A 71 3.81 6.14 -16.72
C ARG A 71 4.30 5.32 -15.55
N THR A 72 3.68 4.13 -15.37
CA THR A 72 3.95 3.22 -14.26
C THR A 72 4.13 1.77 -14.74
N PRO A 73 5.05 1.50 -15.69
CA PRO A 73 5.17 0.18 -16.32
C PRO A 73 5.48 -0.95 -15.34
N SER A 74 6.17 -0.67 -14.23
CA SER A 74 6.54 -1.67 -13.23
C SER A 74 5.36 -2.04 -12.33
N ILE A 75 4.59 -1.07 -11.87
CA ILE A 75 3.34 -1.28 -11.14
C ILE A 75 2.34 -2.03 -12.02
N ASP A 76 2.23 -1.65 -13.30
CA ASP A 76 1.36 -2.30 -14.27
C ASP A 76 1.81 -3.76 -14.55
N ALA A 77 3.10 -4.02 -14.57
CA ALA A 77 3.63 -5.38 -14.72
C ALA A 77 3.34 -6.24 -13.49
N LEU A 78 3.44 -5.69 -12.28
CA LEU A 78 3.04 -6.37 -11.05
C LEU A 78 1.53 -6.66 -11.04
N ALA A 79 0.71 -5.69 -11.45
CA ALA A 79 -0.74 -5.83 -11.55
C ALA A 79 -1.15 -6.96 -12.51
N ARG A 80 -0.48 -7.10 -13.65
CA ARG A 80 -0.72 -8.21 -14.59
C ARG A 80 -0.42 -9.59 -13.99
N ARG A 81 0.43 -9.67 -12.98
CA ARG A 81 0.78 -10.93 -12.28
C ARG A 81 0.01 -11.14 -10.98
N GLY A 82 -0.80 -10.16 -10.57
CA GLY A 82 -1.50 -10.15 -9.29
C GLY A 82 -2.94 -9.71 -9.40
N THR A 83 -3.42 -9.15 -8.31
CA THR A 83 -4.74 -8.56 -8.16
C THR A 83 -4.61 -7.09 -7.78
N VAL A 84 -5.28 -6.22 -8.51
CA VAL A 84 -5.48 -4.80 -8.19
C VAL A 84 -6.72 -4.65 -7.33
N PHE A 85 -6.59 -4.03 -6.17
CA PHE A 85 -7.72 -3.72 -5.28
C PHE A 85 -8.22 -2.32 -5.60
N THR A 86 -9.36 -2.20 -6.25
CA THR A 86 -9.88 -0.91 -6.73
C THR A 86 -10.52 -0.06 -5.64
N GLN A 87 -10.85 -0.67 -4.50
CA GLN A 87 -11.47 -0.03 -3.33
C GLN A 87 -10.73 -0.40 -2.04
N ALA A 88 -9.48 0.06 -1.93
CA ALA A 88 -8.63 -0.11 -0.75
C ALA A 88 -8.50 1.21 0.02
N TYR A 89 -8.78 1.17 1.33
CA TYR A 89 -8.92 2.36 2.17
C TYR A 89 -7.99 2.33 3.38
N CYS A 90 -7.35 3.47 3.67
CA CYS A 90 -6.61 3.67 4.91
C CYS A 90 -7.57 4.01 6.06
N GLN A 91 -7.13 3.82 7.31
CA GLN A 91 -7.93 4.12 8.50
C GLN A 91 -7.90 5.60 8.87
N GLN A 92 -6.87 6.31 8.43
CA GLN A 92 -6.75 7.76 8.56
C GLN A 92 -5.80 8.28 7.48
N ALA A 93 -6.22 9.29 6.73
CA ALA A 93 -5.45 9.81 5.60
C ALA A 93 -4.29 10.72 6.06
N VAL A 94 -3.34 10.11 6.76
CA VAL A 94 -2.04 10.69 7.16
C VAL A 94 -1.05 9.58 7.54
N CYS A 95 0.23 9.78 7.23
CA CYS A 95 1.25 8.73 7.21
C CYS A 95 1.34 7.89 8.51
N SER A 96 1.59 8.49 9.69
CA SER A 96 1.82 7.72 10.93
C SER A 96 0.60 6.90 11.35
N PRO A 97 -0.62 7.44 11.46
CA PRO A 97 -1.81 6.66 11.80
C PRO A 97 -2.13 5.55 10.81
N SER A 98 -2.02 5.81 9.49
CA SER A 98 -2.27 4.80 8.46
C SER A 98 -1.28 3.65 8.55
N ARG A 99 0.03 3.97 8.58
CA ARG A 99 1.11 2.98 8.69
C ARG A 99 1.04 2.20 9.99
N THR A 100 0.77 2.87 11.11
CA THR A 100 0.55 2.24 12.41
C THR A 100 -0.62 1.26 12.35
N SER A 101 -1.75 1.66 11.76
CA SER A 101 -2.93 0.80 11.64
C SER A 101 -2.62 -0.48 10.85
N LEU A 102 -1.96 -0.36 9.70
CA LEU A 102 -1.57 -1.51 8.90
C LEU A 102 -0.59 -2.42 9.66
N LEU A 103 0.50 -1.83 10.19
CA LEU A 103 1.60 -2.59 10.77
C LEU A 103 1.25 -3.23 12.13
N THR A 104 0.26 -2.70 12.85
CA THR A 104 -0.24 -3.27 14.10
C THR A 104 -1.52 -4.09 13.91
N GLY A 105 -2.19 -3.97 12.77
CA GLY A 105 -3.51 -4.55 12.53
C GLY A 105 -4.60 -3.93 13.42
N ARG A 106 -4.38 -2.71 13.94
CA ARG A 106 -5.26 -2.00 14.88
C ARG A 106 -5.68 -0.66 14.29
N ARG A 107 -6.91 -0.24 14.59
CA ARG A 107 -7.46 1.05 14.14
C ARG A 107 -6.98 2.22 15.01
N PRO A 108 -7.06 3.48 14.55
CA PRO A 108 -6.57 4.62 15.30
C PRO A 108 -7.19 4.76 16.68
N ASP A 109 -8.48 4.44 16.86
CA ASP A 109 -9.13 4.48 18.19
C ASP A 109 -8.60 3.44 19.17
N THR A 110 -8.00 2.35 18.69
CA THR A 110 -7.28 1.36 19.51
C THR A 110 -5.84 1.79 19.74
N THR A 111 -5.14 2.25 18.69
CA THR A 111 -3.74 2.66 18.81
C THR A 111 -3.57 4.01 19.50
N LYS A 112 -4.61 4.86 19.51
CA LYS A 112 -4.58 6.27 19.96
C LYS A 112 -3.59 7.14 19.20
N ILE A 113 -3.20 6.73 18.00
CA ILE A 113 -2.30 7.49 17.13
C ILE A 113 -3.14 8.20 16.08
N TYR A 114 -3.23 9.52 16.21
CA TYR A 114 -4.02 10.39 15.32
C TYR A 114 -3.18 11.47 14.63
N GLU A 115 -1.88 11.53 14.92
CA GLU A 115 -0.95 12.56 14.50
C GLU A 115 0.43 11.96 14.17
N LEU A 116 1.43 12.79 13.84
CA LEU A 116 2.72 12.36 13.29
C LEU A 116 3.85 12.21 14.33
N GLN A 117 3.61 12.60 15.58
CA GLN A 117 4.67 12.78 16.58
C GLN A 117 4.79 11.63 17.56
N THR A 118 3.70 10.92 17.84
CA THR A 118 3.65 9.88 18.88
C THR A 118 3.84 8.49 18.26
N HIS A 119 4.73 7.71 18.87
CA HIS A 119 4.94 6.31 18.52
C HIS A 119 3.88 5.42 19.19
N PHE A 120 3.37 4.42 18.48
CA PHE A 120 2.32 3.53 18.99
C PHE A 120 2.73 2.74 20.25
N ARG A 121 4.02 2.50 20.45
CA ARG A 121 4.50 1.84 21.68
C ARG A 121 4.30 2.68 22.95
N ALA A 122 4.03 3.97 22.82
CA ALA A 122 3.63 4.80 23.96
C ALA A 122 2.20 4.49 24.46
N THR A 123 1.36 3.90 23.62
CA THR A 123 -0.07 3.64 23.89
C THR A 123 -0.40 2.16 23.94
N ILE A 124 0.26 1.35 23.09
CA ILE A 124 0.08 -0.10 22.98
C ILE A 124 1.46 -0.81 22.97
N PRO A 125 2.20 -0.78 24.09
CA PRO A 125 3.62 -1.17 24.14
C PRO A 125 3.88 -2.63 23.75
N ASP A 126 2.95 -3.54 24.02
CA ASP A 126 3.10 -4.98 23.86
C ASP A 126 2.55 -5.51 22.53
N VAL A 127 2.09 -4.62 21.62
CA VAL A 127 1.54 -5.04 20.33
C VAL A 127 2.63 -5.71 19.48
N VAL A 128 2.27 -6.84 18.89
CA VAL A 128 3.11 -7.53 17.91
C VAL A 128 2.82 -6.94 16.53
N THR A 129 3.82 -6.28 15.96
CA THR A 129 3.70 -5.70 14.61
C THR A 129 3.77 -6.78 13.52
N LEU A 130 3.30 -6.47 12.32
CA LEU A 130 3.36 -7.38 11.18
C LEU A 130 4.80 -7.89 10.91
N PRO A 131 5.84 -7.05 10.80
CA PRO A 131 7.20 -7.56 10.62
C PRO A 131 7.69 -8.34 11.84
N GLU A 132 7.38 -7.91 13.07
CA GLU A 132 7.72 -8.63 14.28
C GLU A 132 7.07 -10.01 14.34
N HIS A 133 5.83 -10.14 13.86
CA HIS A 133 5.14 -11.43 13.76
C HIS A 133 5.92 -12.40 12.87
N PHE A 134 6.34 -11.97 11.69
CA PHE A 134 7.18 -12.77 10.79
C PHE A 134 8.53 -13.10 11.41
N LYS A 135 9.19 -12.14 12.07
CA LYS A 135 10.44 -12.36 12.80
C LYS A 135 10.30 -13.45 13.86
N ARG A 136 9.22 -13.43 14.65
CA ARG A 136 8.93 -14.46 15.67
C ARG A 136 8.71 -15.85 15.07
N HIS A 137 8.38 -15.93 13.77
CA HIS A 137 8.23 -17.18 13.02
C HIS A 137 9.45 -17.54 12.17
N GLY A 138 10.62 -17.00 12.49
CA GLY A 138 11.90 -17.41 11.89
C GLY A 138 12.28 -16.70 10.60
N TYR A 139 11.55 -15.66 10.19
CA TYR A 139 11.90 -14.86 9.02
C TYR A 139 13.02 -13.86 9.35
N HIS A 140 13.92 -13.66 8.39
CA HIS A 140 14.78 -12.47 8.40
C HIS A 140 13.95 -11.26 8.06
N THR A 141 13.82 -10.30 8.97
CA THR A 141 13.02 -9.08 8.77
C THR A 141 13.92 -7.85 8.70
N GLN A 142 13.72 -7.01 7.68
CA GLN A 142 14.43 -5.73 7.55
C GLN A 142 13.55 -4.68 6.88
N GLY A 143 13.59 -3.48 7.44
CA GLY A 143 12.94 -2.28 6.87
C GLY A 143 13.94 -1.35 6.19
N PHE A 144 13.49 -0.71 5.11
CA PHE A 144 14.27 0.28 4.35
C PHE A 144 13.44 1.54 4.18
N SER A 145 14.04 2.70 4.53
CA SER A 145 13.45 4.02 4.35
C SER A 145 12.09 4.19 5.05
N LYS A 146 11.01 4.57 4.38
CA LYS A 146 9.74 4.96 5.02
C LYS A 146 8.77 3.79 5.16
N ILE A 147 8.95 2.93 6.15
CA ILE A 147 7.98 1.90 6.54
C ILE A 147 7.11 2.41 7.68
N TYR A 148 7.69 2.80 8.80
CA TYR A 148 7.07 3.65 9.82
C TYR A 148 7.21 5.13 9.43
N HIS A 149 6.57 6.02 10.18
CA HIS A 149 6.78 7.45 9.96
C HIS A 149 8.21 7.86 10.38
N GLY A 150 8.80 8.81 9.65
CA GLY A 150 10.19 9.23 9.88
C GLY A 150 10.47 9.61 11.34
N GLY A 151 11.48 8.97 11.93
CA GLY A 151 11.84 9.17 13.34
C GLY A 151 11.06 8.30 14.34
N LEU A 152 10.04 7.56 13.91
CA LEU A 152 9.20 6.67 14.72
C LEU A 152 9.36 5.21 14.29
N ASP A 153 10.59 4.75 14.07
CA ASP A 153 10.86 3.34 13.74
C ASP A 153 10.63 2.43 14.96
N ASP A 154 10.29 1.16 14.69
CA ASP A 154 10.10 0.12 15.70
C ASP A 154 11.20 -0.94 15.64
N PRO A 155 12.25 -0.84 16.49
CA PRO A 155 13.36 -1.79 16.48
C PRO A 155 12.95 -3.24 16.73
N ALA A 156 11.85 -3.48 17.46
CA ALA A 156 11.35 -4.84 17.73
C ALA A 156 10.91 -5.56 16.44
N SER A 157 10.48 -4.80 15.44
CA SER A 157 10.04 -5.30 14.13
C SER A 157 11.15 -5.97 13.32
N TRP A 158 12.42 -5.67 13.57
CA TRP A 158 13.52 -5.99 12.66
C TRP A 158 14.53 -7.00 13.23
N SER A 159 15.05 -7.88 12.37
CA SER A 159 16.15 -8.79 12.70
C SER A 159 17.51 -8.08 12.71
N VAL A 160 17.61 -7.03 11.89
CA VAL A 160 18.78 -6.13 11.80
C VAL A 160 18.27 -4.68 11.81
N PRO A 161 19.11 -3.71 12.20
CA PRO A 161 18.67 -2.31 12.26
C PRO A 161 18.00 -1.84 10.97
N HIS A 162 16.91 -1.09 11.12
CA HIS A 162 16.26 -0.40 10.02
C HIS A 162 17.25 0.51 9.28
N TRP A 163 17.21 0.47 7.95
CA TRP A 163 18.09 1.28 7.13
C TRP A 163 17.37 2.51 6.56
N THR A 164 18.02 3.66 6.59
CA THR A 164 17.50 4.91 6.02
C THR A 164 18.48 5.47 4.99
N PRO A 165 17.99 6.06 3.88
CA PRO A 165 18.84 6.68 2.87
C PRO A 165 19.57 7.89 3.43
N THR A 166 20.75 8.16 2.87
CA THR A 166 21.61 9.28 3.22
C THR A 166 21.59 10.39 2.16
N GLN A 167 21.13 10.07 0.97
CA GLN A 167 21.03 11.04 -0.12
C GLN A 167 20.05 12.17 0.23
N PRO A 168 20.34 13.39 -0.21
CA PRO A 168 19.47 14.55 0.02
C PRO A 168 18.16 14.42 -0.77
N ARG A 169 17.10 15.06 -0.28
CA ARG A 169 15.80 15.06 -0.97
C ARG A 169 15.77 15.97 -2.21
N TYR A 170 16.70 16.90 -2.35
CA TYR A 170 16.89 17.79 -3.50
C TYR A 170 18.19 17.44 -4.20
N GLY A 171 18.28 17.73 -5.51
CA GLY A 171 19.43 17.35 -6.31
C GLY A 171 20.17 18.53 -6.96
N LYS A 172 19.57 19.75 -6.99
CA LYS A 172 20.22 20.92 -7.59
C LYS A 172 21.19 21.57 -6.60
N PRO A 173 22.43 21.87 -7.01
CA PRO A 173 23.44 22.48 -6.12
C PRO A 173 22.98 23.78 -5.47
N GLU A 174 22.26 24.63 -6.21
CA GLU A 174 21.75 25.92 -5.72
C GLU A 174 20.69 25.71 -4.62
N THR A 175 19.80 24.76 -4.77
CA THR A 175 18.79 24.40 -3.75
C THR A 175 19.47 23.86 -2.49
N LEU A 176 20.44 22.98 -2.65
CA LEU A 176 21.19 22.41 -1.52
C LEU A 176 21.95 23.48 -0.75
N ALA A 177 22.60 24.41 -1.46
CA ALA A 177 23.32 25.53 -0.85
C ALA A 177 22.39 26.48 -0.09
N ASP A 178 21.24 26.84 -0.66
CA ASP A 178 20.23 27.67 0.01
C ASP A 178 19.70 27.01 1.27
N LEU A 179 19.33 25.72 1.19
CA LEU A 179 18.85 24.95 2.35
C LEU A 179 19.91 24.82 3.45
N GLN A 180 21.18 24.72 3.09
CA GLN A 180 22.27 24.73 4.07
C GLN A 180 22.36 26.10 4.79
N GLN A 181 22.34 27.20 4.06
CA GLN A 181 22.31 28.53 4.66
C GLN A 181 21.11 28.76 5.57
N GLN A 182 19.92 28.31 5.14
CA GLN A 182 18.73 28.38 5.96
C GLN A 182 18.89 27.57 7.27
N ARG A 183 19.47 26.35 7.22
CA ARG A 183 19.76 25.54 8.41
C ARG A 183 20.73 26.22 9.36
N GLU A 184 21.79 26.85 8.85
CA GLU A 184 22.75 27.57 9.66
C GLU A 184 22.10 28.76 10.37
N ARG A 185 21.32 29.57 9.66
CA ARG A 185 20.54 30.69 10.24
C ARG A 185 19.54 30.18 11.31
N ALA A 186 18.82 29.10 11.01
CA ALA A 186 17.84 28.54 11.93
C ALA A 186 18.49 27.96 13.20
N ARG A 187 19.71 27.39 13.09
CA ARG A 187 20.50 26.96 14.25
C ARG A 187 20.96 28.14 15.09
N ALA A 188 21.52 29.16 14.45
CA ALA A 188 21.96 30.37 15.13
C ALA A 188 20.81 31.08 15.86
N ALA A 189 19.59 31.01 15.31
CA ALA A 189 18.37 31.55 15.92
C ALA A 189 17.69 30.61 16.96
N GLY A 190 18.28 29.44 17.24
CA GLY A 190 17.69 28.46 18.18
C GLY A 190 16.39 27.83 17.71
N LEU A 191 16.08 27.90 16.40
CA LEU A 191 14.84 27.39 15.82
C LEU A 191 14.89 25.89 15.49
N LEU A 192 16.06 25.27 15.49
CA LEU A 192 16.22 23.83 15.26
C LEU A 192 16.43 23.11 16.60
N PRO A 193 15.88 21.88 16.75
CA PRO A 193 16.08 21.09 17.97
C PRO A 193 17.57 20.77 18.16
N ALA A 194 18.05 20.91 19.39
CA ALA A 194 19.46 20.71 19.74
C ALA A 194 19.92 19.25 19.61
N ALA A 195 19.03 18.29 19.84
CA ALA A 195 19.31 16.86 19.77
C ALA A 195 18.09 16.04 19.33
N ARG A 196 18.34 14.82 18.84
CA ARG A 196 17.27 13.85 18.63
C ARG A 196 16.78 13.34 19.99
N PRO A 197 15.44 13.08 20.13
CA PRO A 197 14.92 12.44 21.33
C PRO A 197 15.61 11.09 21.59
N ALA A 198 15.89 10.77 22.85
CA ALA A 198 16.48 9.50 23.23
C ALA A 198 15.47 8.36 23.05
N PRO A 199 15.93 7.15 22.67
CA PRO A 199 15.09 5.97 22.63
C PRO A 199 14.63 5.58 24.05
N ASP A 200 13.43 5.02 24.13
CA ASP A 200 12.90 4.40 25.35
C ASP A 200 13.71 3.14 25.72
N PRO A 201 14.18 2.99 26.96
CA PRO A 201 15.04 1.87 27.35
C PRO A 201 14.39 0.48 27.22
N LYS A 202 13.05 0.39 27.27
CA LYS A 202 12.32 -0.88 27.20
C LYS A 202 12.06 -1.32 25.77
N THR A 203 11.69 -0.38 24.91
CA THR A 203 11.27 -0.66 23.53
C THR A 203 12.37 -0.41 22.51
N GLY A 204 13.38 0.37 22.85
CA GLY A 204 14.38 0.87 21.91
C GLY A 204 13.85 1.90 20.92
N ALA A 205 12.54 2.21 20.96
CA ALA A 205 11.88 3.14 20.06
C ALA A 205 11.91 4.58 20.59
N VAL A 206 11.95 5.56 19.69
CA VAL A 206 11.72 6.97 20.05
C VAL A 206 10.21 7.17 20.21
N LEU A 207 9.73 7.30 21.44
CA LEU A 207 8.29 7.36 21.74
C LEU A 207 7.60 8.65 21.33
N LYS A 208 8.35 9.74 21.17
CA LYS A 208 7.82 11.03 20.70
C LYS A 208 8.87 11.84 19.98
N ILE A 209 8.50 12.40 18.83
CA ILE A 209 9.32 13.34 18.07
C ILE A 209 8.71 14.75 18.10
N PRO A 210 9.53 15.81 17.92
CA PRO A 210 8.99 17.16 17.82
C PRO A 210 8.14 17.33 16.56
N PRO A 211 7.20 18.30 16.54
CA PRO A 211 6.45 18.63 15.34
C PRO A 211 7.38 19.11 14.22
N PRO A 212 6.92 19.02 12.95
CA PRO A 212 7.70 19.51 11.81
C PRO A 212 8.11 20.96 12.00
N ASN A 213 9.38 21.23 11.75
CA ASN A 213 9.91 22.59 11.82
C ASN A 213 9.92 23.22 10.42
N ASN A 214 9.27 24.36 10.29
CA ASN A 214 9.14 25.09 9.04
C ASN A 214 10.22 26.18 8.84
N ALA A 215 11.27 26.18 9.65
CA ALA A 215 12.35 27.16 9.56
C ALA A 215 13.26 26.99 8.33
N VAL A 216 13.23 25.81 7.71
CA VAL A 216 14.00 25.49 6.48
C VAL A 216 13.03 25.03 5.41
N ARG A 217 13.01 25.72 4.26
CA ARG A 217 12.01 25.50 3.22
C ARG A 217 12.63 25.53 1.82
N GLY A 218 12.51 24.43 1.13
CA GLY A 218 12.84 24.32 -0.29
C GLY A 218 11.62 24.55 -1.20
N PRO A 219 11.82 24.44 -2.51
CA PRO A 219 10.73 24.44 -3.48
C PRO A 219 9.86 23.18 -3.36
N SER A 220 8.59 23.28 -3.81
CA SER A 220 7.63 22.19 -3.77
C SER A 220 7.94 21.06 -4.75
N TRP A 221 8.72 21.33 -5.79
CA TRP A 221 9.18 20.37 -6.77
C TRP A 221 10.55 20.73 -7.33
N GLU A 222 11.27 19.76 -7.88
CA GLU A 222 12.56 19.97 -8.52
C GLU A 222 12.86 18.84 -9.51
N ASP A 223 13.48 19.19 -10.65
CA ASP A 223 13.87 18.29 -11.74
C ASP A 223 15.39 18.26 -11.96
N PRO A 224 16.19 17.80 -10.99
CA PRO A 224 17.64 17.78 -11.13
C PRO A 224 18.09 16.83 -12.25
N ASP A 225 19.12 17.19 -13.00
CA ASP A 225 19.75 16.30 -13.99
C ASP A 225 20.79 15.41 -13.29
N VAL A 226 20.30 14.37 -12.63
CA VAL A 226 21.12 13.46 -11.82
C VAL A 226 20.72 12.00 -12.07
N ALA A 227 21.60 11.07 -11.68
CA ALA A 227 21.29 9.66 -11.68
C ALA A 227 20.21 9.31 -10.64
N ASP A 228 19.45 8.24 -10.85
CA ASP A 228 18.41 7.78 -9.92
C ASP A 228 18.96 7.56 -8.50
N SER A 229 20.16 6.98 -8.38
CA SER A 229 20.82 6.70 -7.09
C SER A 229 21.34 7.94 -6.35
N ALA A 230 21.33 9.11 -6.98
CA ALA A 230 21.67 10.36 -6.32
C ALA A 230 20.54 10.91 -5.44
N LEU A 231 19.36 10.31 -5.47
CA LEU A 231 18.21 10.65 -4.67
C LEU A 231 17.79 9.47 -3.76
N PRO A 232 17.05 9.72 -2.66
CA PRO A 232 16.80 8.73 -1.61
C PRO A 232 16.15 7.43 -2.09
N ASP A 233 15.20 7.49 -3.04
CA ASP A 233 14.48 6.30 -3.49
C ASP A 233 15.35 5.39 -4.37
N GLY A 234 16.26 5.96 -5.15
CA GLY A 234 17.26 5.19 -5.89
C GLY A 234 18.26 4.49 -4.98
N GLU A 235 18.76 5.19 -3.95
CA GLU A 235 19.63 4.61 -2.92
C GLU A 235 18.89 3.50 -2.14
N THR A 236 17.59 3.69 -1.85
CA THR A 236 16.73 2.69 -1.18
C THR A 236 16.62 1.42 -2.04
N ALA A 237 16.39 1.56 -3.35
CA ALA A 237 16.34 0.43 -4.26
C ALA A 237 17.68 -0.33 -4.32
N ASP A 238 18.82 0.38 -4.40
CA ASP A 238 20.16 -0.22 -4.38
C ASP A 238 20.37 -1.05 -3.12
N LYS A 239 20.00 -0.51 -1.95
CA LYS A 239 20.13 -1.18 -0.68
C LYS A 239 19.22 -2.41 -0.57
N ALA A 240 17.98 -2.30 -1.00
CA ALA A 240 17.03 -3.42 -1.03
C ALA A 240 17.53 -4.56 -1.94
N ILE A 241 18.04 -4.24 -3.13
CA ILE A 241 18.63 -5.18 -4.09
C ILE A 241 19.83 -5.90 -3.46
N ALA A 242 20.75 -5.17 -2.85
CA ALA A 242 21.90 -5.76 -2.19
C ALA A 242 21.48 -6.71 -1.06
N THR A 243 20.44 -6.35 -0.30
CA THR A 243 19.91 -7.22 0.77
C THR A 243 19.20 -8.45 0.21
N LEU A 244 18.40 -8.34 -0.84
CA LEU A 244 17.77 -9.51 -1.51
C LEU A 244 18.82 -10.56 -1.88
N ARG A 245 19.95 -10.12 -2.44
CA ARG A 245 21.09 -11.02 -2.78
C ARG A 245 21.65 -11.73 -1.54
N ALA A 246 21.77 -11.01 -0.42
CA ALA A 246 22.35 -11.52 0.81
C ALA A 246 21.43 -12.50 1.56
N VAL A 247 20.09 -12.38 1.38
CA VAL A 247 19.12 -13.19 2.13
C VAL A 247 18.36 -14.19 1.26
N LYS A 248 18.71 -14.33 -0.03
CA LYS A 248 17.98 -15.15 -1.02
C LYS A 248 17.74 -16.61 -0.61
N ASP A 249 18.59 -17.14 0.26
CA ASP A 249 18.56 -18.54 0.73
C ASP A 249 17.89 -18.70 2.10
N LYS A 250 17.26 -17.64 2.64
CA LYS A 250 16.56 -17.62 3.92
C LYS A 250 15.12 -17.18 3.74
N PRO A 251 14.17 -17.64 4.57
CA PRO A 251 12.86 -16.99 4.64
C PRO A 251 13.02 -15.53 5.03
N PHE A 252 12.41 -14.61 4.27
CA PHE A 252 12.53 -13.19 4.55
C PHE A 252 11.19 -12.46 4.49
N PHE A 253 11.10 -11.39 5.28
CA PHE A 253 10.12 -10.32 5.20
C PHE A 253 10.89 -9.01 5.01
N LEU A 254 10.98 -8.54 3.78
CA LEU A 254 11.63 -7.28 3.45
C LEU A 254 10.58 -6.20 3.19
N ALA A 255 10.67 -5.09 3.91
CA ALA A 255 9.79 -3.94 3.77
C ALA A 255 10.57 -2.77 3.15
N VAL A 256 10.24 -2.41 1.90
CA VAL A 256 10.90 -1.35 1.13
C VAL A 256 9.96 -0.17 1.01
N GLY A 257 10.29 0.95 1.65
CA GLY A 257 9.48 2.17 1.65
C GLY A 257 10.08 3.26 0.79
N PHE A 258 9.35 3.73 -0.21
CA PHE A 258 9.74 4.85 -1.06
C PHE A 258 9.12 6.15 -0.54
N LEU A 259 9.89 7.24 -0.66
CA LEU A 259 9.49 8.57 -0.17
C LEU A 259 8.64 9.33 -1.19
N ASN A 260 8.91 9.18 -2.49
CA ASN A 260 8.10 9.80 -3.52
C ASN A 260 6.83 8.94 -3.82
N PRO A 261 5.71 9.57 -4.20
CA PRO A 261 5.54 10.99 -4.54
C PRO A 261 5.19 11.94 -3.37
N HIS A 262 5.59 11.67 -2.12
CA HIS A 262 5.42 12.67 -1.04
C HIS A 262 6.20 13.95 -1.36
N LEU A 263 5.64 15.11 -1.05
CA LEU A 263 6.30 16.42 -1.15
C LEU A 263 7.69 16.45 -0.46
N PRO A 264 8.68 17.15 -1.01
CA PRO A 264 8.67 17.83 -2.31
C PRO A 264 8.71 16.82 -3.45
N PHE A 265 8.06 17.15 -4.59
CA PHE A 265 8.04 16.30 -5.76
C PHE A 265 9.36 16.39 -6.53
N VAL A 266 10.37 15.67 -6.04
CA VAL A 266 11.72 15.68 -6.63
C VAL A 266 11.99 14.36 -7.34
N ALA A 267 12.34 14.45 -8.61
CA ALA A 267 12.73 13.29 -9.42
C ALA A 267 13.79 13.72 -10.44
N PRO A 268 14.64 12.79 -10.91
CA PRO A 268 15.55 13.11 -12.00
C PRO A 268 14.81 13.65 -13.23
N LYS A 269 15.41 14.65 -13.90
CA LYS A 269 14.83 15.41 -15.03
C LYS A 269 14.17 14.51 -16.08
N LYS A 270 14.76 13.36 -16.40
CA LYS A 270 14.23 12.40 -17.39
C LYS A 270 12.79 11.94 -17.10
N TYR A 271 12.33 11.95 -15.84
CA TYR A 271 10.94 11.61 -15.49
C TYR A 271 10.00 12.80 -15.69
N PHE A 272 10.46 14.03 -15.49
CA PHE A 272 9.71 15.23 -15.84
C PHE A 272 9.53 15.38 -17.36
N ASP A 273 10.53 14.96 -18.14
CA ASP A 273 10.45 14.99 -19.61
C ASP A 273 9.38 14.07 -20.20
N LEU A 274 8.88 13.10 -19.42
CA LEU A 274 7.73 12.27 -19.79
C LEU A 274 6.40 13.04 -19.85
N TYR A 275 6.34 14.21 -19.20
CA TYR A 275 5.10 14.97 -18.99
C TYR A 275 5.23 16.42 -19.48
N PRO A 276 4.98 16.69 -20.77
CA PRO A 276 4.89 18.06 -21.28
C PRO A 276 3.83 18.85 -20.50
N LEU A 277 4.18 20.05 -20.04
CA LEU A 277 3.36 20.81 -19.08
C LEU A 277 1.97 21.16 -19.65
N ASP A 278 1.89 21.40 -20.96
CA ASP A 278 0.66 21.70 -21.69
C ASP A 278 -0.34 20.53 -21.76
N ARG A 279 0.13 19.30 -21.53
CA ARG A 279 -0.68 18.07 -21.51
C ARG A 279 -1.10 17.63 -20.12
N VAL A 280 -0.56 18.25 -19.07
CA VAL A 280 -0.89 17.89 -17.69
C VAL A 280 -2.30 18.37 -17.34
N PRO A 281 -3.22 17.47 -16.93
CA PRO A 281 -4.58 17.83 -16.59
C PRO A 281 -4.64 18.59 -15.26
N LEU A 282 -5.64 19.42 -15.09
CA LEU A 282 -6.06 19.98 -13.81
C LEU A 282 -7.25 19.19 -13.26
N ALA A 283 -7.47 19.28 -11.95
CA ALA A 283 -8.66 18.73 -11.32
C ALA A 283 -9.93 19.31 -11.96
N GLN A 284 -10.92 18.45 -12.19
CA GLN A 284 -12.21 18.85 -12.78
C GLN A 284 -13.11 19.59 -11.77
N ASN A 285 -12.83 19.43 -10.48
CA ASN A 285 -13.59 20.00 -9.37
C ASN A 285 -12.66 20.80 -8.40
N PRO A 286 -11.97 21.85 -8.88
CA PRO A 286 -11.06 22.65 -8.03
C PRO A 286 -11.81 23.62 -7.11
N PHE A 287 -12.94 23.21 -6.57
CA PHE A 287 -13.83 23.99 -5.71
C PHE A 287 -14.34 23.16 -4.53
N ALA A 288 -14.64 23.82 -3.42
CA ALA A 288 -15.23 23.16 -2.27
C ALA A 288 -16.56 22.48 -2.64
N PRO A 289 -16.84 21.25 -2.16
CA PRO A 289 -18.11 20.62 -2.43
C PRO A 289 -19.28 21.46 -1.89
N LYS A 290 -20.32 21.55 -2.71
CA LYS A 290 -21.55 22.27 -2.31
C LYS A 290 -22.13 21.64 -1.04
N ASP A 291 -22.57 22.49 -0.12
CA ASP A 291 -23.19 22.12 1.17
C ASP A 291 -22.29 21.24 2.09
N ALA A 292 -20.99 21.14 1.80
CA ALA A 292 -20.05 20.49 2.71
C ALA A 292 -19.76 21.36 3.95
N PRO A 293 -19.66 20.76 5.14
CA PRO A 293 -19.29 21.53 6.33
C PRO A 293 -17.82 22.00 6.24
N ALA A 294 -17.50 23.14 6.84
CA ALA A 294 -16.11 23.64 6.87
C ALA A 294 -15.13 22.64 7.50
N LEU A 295 -15.63 21.75 8.38
CA LEU A 295 -14.87 20.63 8.96
C LEU A 295 -14.31 19.65 7.92
N ALA A 296 -14.97 19.49 6.77
CA ALA A 296 -14.49 18.61 5.70
C ALA A 296 -13.22 19.15 5.02
N LEU A 297 -13.01 20.45 5.05
CA LEU A 297 -11.96 21.15 4.32
C LEU A 297 -10.72 21.43 5.17
N THR A 298 -9.62 21.78 4.51
CA THR A 298 -8.36 22.19 5.11
C THR A 298 -7.72 23.30 4.29
N ASN A 299 -6.74 23.98 4.86
CA ASN A 299 -5.98 25.02 4.15
C ASN A 299 -4.78 24.47 3.34
N SER A 300 -4.63 23.14 3.23
CA SER A 300 -3.47 22.50 2.58
C SER A 300 -2.12 22.94 3.17
N GLY A 301 -2.03 23.04 4.51
CA GLY A 301 -0.88 23.62 5.21
C GLY A 301 0.45 22.94 4.91
N GLU A 302 0.46 21.65 4.57
CA GLU A 302 1.66 20.93 4.17
C GLU A 302 2.25 21.52 2.87
N LEU A 303 1.45 21.64 1.80
CA LEU A 303 1.90 22.26 0.55
C LEU A 303 2.30 23.74 0.77
N ARG A 304 1.49 24.50 1.53
CA ARG A 304 1.75 25.92 1.80
C ARG A 304 3.00 26.14 2.66
N SER A 305 3.58 25.09 3.17
CA SER A 305 4.86 25.17 3.85
C SER A 305 6.05 25.38 2.92
N TYR A 306 5.94 25.08 1.62
CA TYR A 306 7.02 25.22 0.65
C TYR A 306 7.22 26.67 0.22
N ALA A 307 8.47 26.99 -0.22
CA ALA A 307 8.90 28.38 -0.46
C ALA A 307 8.20 29.02 -1.65
N ASP A 308 7.88 28.24 -2.68
CA ASP A 308 7.32 28.66 -3.96
C ASP A 308 5.78 28.60 -4.02
N ILE A 309 5.12 28.38 -2.88
CA ILE A 309 3.66 28.20 -2.80
C ILE A 309 3.01 29.41 -2.12
N PRO A 310 1.91 29.95 -2.68
CA PRO A 310 1.13 30.99 -2.03
C PRO A 310 0.66 30.56 -0.64
N LYS A 311 0.79 31.44 0.36
CA LYS A 311 0.41 31.12 1.74
C LYS A 311 -1.10 31.07 1.93
N GLU A 312 -1.85 31.81 1.11
CA GLU A 312 -3.31 31.90 1.13
C GLU A 312 -3.87 31.90 -0.30
N GLY A 313 -5.20 31.80 -0.40
CA GLY A 313 -5.93 31.82 -1.66
C GLY A 313 -5.78 30.56 -2.51
N PRO A 314 -6.36 30.53 -3.71
CA PRO A 314 -6.28 29.40 -4.63
C PRO A 314 -4.86 29.25 -5.20
N ILE A 315 -4.47 28.03 -5.52
CA ILE A 315 -3.24 27.76 -6.27
C ILE A 315 -3.50 28.14 -7.72
N PRO A 316 -2.69 29.05 -8.34
CA PRO A 316 -2.89 29.42 -9.75
C PRO A 316 -2.72 28.21 -10.68
N ASP A 317 -3.46 28.16 -11.78
CA ASP A 317 -3.46 27.04 -12.74
C ASP A 317 -2.06 26.67 -13.25
N ALA A 318 -1.20 27.65 -13.52
CA ALA A 318 0.17 27.40 -13.93
C ALA A 318 0.95 26.62 -12.85
N LYS A 319 0.85 27.05 -11.58
CA LYS A 319 1.49 26.36 -10.44
C LYS A 319 0.83 24.99 -10.20
N ALA A 320 -0.48 24.87 -10.34
CA ALA A 320 -1.21 23.61 -10.22
C ALA A 320 -0.71 22.58 -11.26
N ARG A 321 -0.48 22.99 -12.51
CA ARG A 321 0.11 22.11 -13.55
C ARG A 321 1.52 21.68 -13.20
N GLU A 322 2.36 22.57 -12.66
CA GLU A 322 3.70 22.22 -12.20
C GLU A 322 3.65 21.17 -11.09
N LEU A 323 2.74 21.32 -10.13
CA LEU A 323 2.57 20.39 -9.02
C LEU A 323 2.09 19.00 -9.49
N VAL A 324 1.08 18.95 -10.37
CA VAL A 324 0.60 17.67 -10.95
C VAL A 324 1.70 17.00 -11.76
N ARG A 325 2.44 17.78 -12.59
CA ARG A 325 3.61 17.29 -13.32
C ARG A 325 4.66 16.70 -12.37
N GLY A 326 4.97 17.43 -11.30
CA GLY A 326 5.92 16.99 -10.27
C GLY A 326 5.49 15.69 -9.61
N TYR A 327 4.21 15.56 -9.23
CA TYR A 327 3.64 14.35 -8.68
C TYR A 327 3.77 13.16 -9.65
N TYR A 328 3.45 13.37 -10.94
CA TYR A 328 3.55 12.32 -11.96
C TYR A 328 5.00 11.91 -12.22
N ALA A 329 5.92 12.87 -12.31
CA ALA A 329 7.34 12.59 -12.47
C ALA A 329 7.91 11.81 -11.26
N ALA A 330 7.57 12.22 -10.04
CA ALA A 330 7.96 11.54 -8.81
C ALA A 330 7.38 10.12 -8.73
N THR A 331 6.13 9.92 -9.16
CA THR A 331 5.50 8.58 -9.23
C THR A 331 6.22 7.69 -10.24
N SER A 332 6.53 8.20 -11.43
CA SER A 332 7.27 7.42 -12.45
C SER A 332 8.70 7.10 -12.02
N TYR A 333 9.35 8.00 -11.30
CA TYR A 333 10.65 7.72 -10.70
C TYR A 333 10.56 6.58 -9.69
N THR A 334 9.59 6.62 -8.79
CA THR A 334 9.36 5.55 -7.81
C THR A 334 9.00 4.23 -8.50
N ASP A 335 8.15 4.26 -9.53
CA ASP A 335 7.83 3.08 -10.35
C ASP A 335 9.07 2.41 -10.93
N ALA A 336 10.01 3.22 -11.43
CA ALA A 336 11.27 2.70 -11.96
C ALA A 336 12.11 2.01 -10.86
N GLN A 337 12.13 2.57 -9.64
CA GLN A 337 12.86 1.96 -8.51
C GLN A 337 12.17 0.67 -8.04
N ILE A 338 10.84 0.63 -8.00
CA ILE A 338 10.05 -0.59 -7.77
C ILE A 338 10.43 -1.64 -8.81
N GLY A 339 10.50 -1.26 -10.09
CA GLY A 339 10.88 -2.13 -11.19
C GLY A 339 12.25 -2.76 -11.01
N ARG A 340 13.24 -2.00 -10.53
CA ARG A 340 14.60 -2.50 -10.25
C ARG A 340 14.58 -3.59 -9.16
N VAL A 341 13.85 -3.36 -8.06
CA VAL A 341 13.72 -4.33 -6.97
C VAL A 341 13.00 -5.60 -7.44
N LEU A 342 11.91 -5.46 -8.19
CA LEU A 342 11.15 -6.60 -8.75
C LEU A 342 11.96 -7.39 -9.77
N ALA A 343 12.74 -6.72 -10.62
CA ALA A 343 13.62 -7.38 -11.59
C ALA A 343 14.72 -8.20 -10.89
N GLU A 344 15.26 -7.71 -9.78
CA GLU A 344 16.22 -8.48 -9.00
C GLU A 344 15.59 -9.71 -8.35
N LEU A 345 14.37 -9.58 -7.83
CA LEU A 345 13.60 -10.71 -7.29
C LEU A 345 13.42 -11.80 -8.37
N ASP A 346 13.10 -11.39 -9.62
CA ASP A 346 12.97 -12.29 -10.77
C ASP A 346 14.32 -12.93 -11.14
N ARG A 347 15.39 -12.13 -11.20
CA ARG A 347 16.75 -12.61 -11.53
C ARG A 347 17.26 -13.66 -10.53
N LEU A 348 16.87 -13.55 -9.27
CA LEU A 348 17.21 -14.50 -8.22
C LEU A 348 16.32 -15.76 -8.22
N GLY A 349 15.33 -15.85 -9.09
CA GLY A 349 14.38 -16.98 -9.15
C GLY A 349 13.45 -17.05 -7.95
N LEU A 350 13.26 -15.94 -7.25
CA LEU A 350 12.47 -15.88 -6.01
C LEU A 350 11.00 -15.54 -6.21
N ARG A 351 10.58 -15.18 -7.43
CA ARG A 351 9.21 -14.75 -7.74
C ARG A 351 8.16 -15.76 -7.29
N ASP A 352 8.34 -17.02 -7.63
CA ASP A 352 7.38 -18.10 -7.36
C ASP A 352 7.40 -18.60 -5.91
N SER A 353 8.19 -17.94 -5.06
CA SER A 353 8.26 -18.19 -3.62
C SER A 353 8.10 -16.92 -2.79
N THR A 354 7.68 -15.80 -3.40
CA THR A 354 7.57 -14.52 -2.69
C THR A 354 6.19 -13.89 -2.90
N ILE A 355 5.51 -13.58 -1.81
CA ILE A 355 4.34 -12.72 -1.78
C ILE A 355 4.83 -11.28 -1.97
N VAL A 356 4.34 -10.59 -2.98
CA VAL A 356 4.62 -9.17 -3.21
C VAL A 356 3.36 -8.39 -2.91
N VAL A 357 3.43 -7.44 -1.97
CA VAL A 357 2.38 -6.46 -1.70
C VAL A 357 2.93 -5.06 -1.92
N LEU A 358 2.27 -4.32 -2.81
CA LEU A 358 2.56 -2.92 -3.10
C LEU A 358 1.37 -2.08 -2.66
N TRP A 359 1.60 -1.06 -1.83
CA TRP A 359 0.56 -0.19 -1.29
C TRP A 359 1.03 1.25 -1.15
N GLY A 360 0.11 2.20 -1.39
CA GLY A 360 0.27 3.59 -0.97
C GLY A 360 -0.32 3.77 0.42
N ASP A 361 0.26 4.58 1.30
CA ASP A 361 -0.19 4.68 2.69
C ASP A 361 -1.52 5.41 2.88
N HIS A 362 -1.88 6.30 1.98
CA HIS A 362 -3.18 6.97 1.82
C HIS A 362 -3.25 7.61 0.44
N GLY A 363 -4.39 8.19 0.10
CA GLY A 363 -4.56 8.98 -1.10
C GLY A 363 -3.98 10.40 -0.98
N TRP A 364 -4.18 11.20 -2.02
CA TRP A 364 -3.70 12.57 -2.12
C TRP A 364 -4.62 13.40 -3.03
N GLN A 365 -4.84 14.66 -2.71
CA GLN A 365 -5.58 15.61 -3.56
C GLN A 365 -4.61 16.43 -4.40
N LEU A 366 -4.87 16.52 -5.70
CA LEU A 366 -4.11 17.29 -6.69
C LEU A 366 -4.94 18.44 -7.26
N GLY A 367 -5.65 19.15 -6.38
CA GLY A 367 -6.53 20.25 -6.72
C GLY A 367 -8.01 19.92 -6.59
N GLU A 368 -8.40 18.66 -6.44
CA GLU A 368 -9.79 18.27 -6.18
C GLU A 368 -10.27 18.97 -4.89
N HIS A 369 -11.49 19.47 -4.91
CA HIS A 369 -12.11 20.27 -3.84
C HIS A 369 -11.32 21.54 -3.48
N GLY A 370 -10.43 22.03 -4.36
CA GLY A 370 -9.50 23.12 -4.09
C GLY A 370 -8.38 22.75 -3.12
N LEU A 371 -8.17 21.47 -2.85
CA LEU A 371 -7.24 20.95 -1.85
C LEU A 371 -5.99 20.32 -2.47
N TRP A 372 -4.89 20.37 -1.72
CA TRP A 372 -3.56 19.89 -2.13
C TRP A 372 -2.89 19.16 -0.97
N ASN A 373 -3.52 18.12 -0.49
CA ASN A 373 -3.05 17.33 0.65
C ASN A 373 -3.83 16.02 0.80
N LYS A 374 -3.60 15.32 1.93
CA LYS A 374 -4.29 14.11 2.36
C LYS A 374 -5.34 14.33 3.45
N HIS A 375 -5.16 15.23 4.30
CA HIS A 375 -5.76 15.49 5.64
C HIS A 375 -7.30 15.65 5.66
N THR A 376 -8.03 14.77 4.97
CA THR A 376 -9.50 14.79 4.86
C THR A 376 -10.09 13.38 4.87
N ASN A 377 -11.41 13.30 4.93
CA ASN A 377 -12.16 12.05 4.79
C ASN A 377 -12.69 11.80 3.37
N PHE A 378 -12.39 12.63 2.40
CA PHE A 378 -12.80 12.43 1.00
C PHE A 378 -12.22 11.13 0.43
N ASP A 379 -12.95 10.52 -0.52
CA ASP A 379 -12.54 9.24 -1.14
C ASP A 379 -11.12 9.32 -1.72
N VAL A 380 -10.81 10.42 -2.40
CA VAL A 380 -9.49 10.67 -3.00
C VAL A 380 -8.34 10.72 -1.98
N ALA A 381 -8.63 11.05 -0.71
CA ALA A 381 -7.63 11.06 0.36
C ALA A 381 -7.57 9.73 1.13
N THR A 382 -8.69 9.03 1.29
CA THR A 382 -8.74 7.77 2.05
C THR A 382 -8.50 6.54 1.21
N ARG A 383 -8.79 6.57 -0.10
CA ARG A 383 -8.52 5.50 -1.05
C ARG A 383 -7.10 5.57 -1.59
N SER A 384 -6.39 4.45 -1.55
CA SER A 384 -5.02 4.39 -2.06
C SER A 384 -4.76 3.12 -2.86
N LEU A 385 -3.60 3.07 -3.51
CA LEU A 385 -3.17 1.95 -4.34
C LEU A 385 -2.89 0.72 -3.47
N LEU A 386 -3.39 -0.44 -3.90
CA LEU A 386 -3.05 -1.75 -3.35
C LEU A 386 -3.01 -2.79 -4.48
N VAL A 387 -1.85 -3.42 -4.64
CA VAL A 387 -1.64 -4.53 -5.58
C VAL A 387 -0.99 -5.68 -4.84
N VAL A 388 -1.53 -6.90 -4.98
CA VAL A 388 -0.99 -8.10 -4.35
C VAL A 388 -0.73 -9.17 -5.41
N SER A 389 0.47 -9.74 -5.41
CA SER A 389 0.84 -10.91 -6.20
C SER A 389 1.36 -12.00 -5.25
N ALA A 390 0.68 -13.13 -5.21
CA ALA A 390 1.04 -14.23 -4.33
C ALA A 390 1.27 -15.53 -5.12
N PRO A 391 2.27 -16.34 -4.76
CA PRO A 391 2.46 -17.67 -5.35
C PRO A 391 1.21 -18.54 -5.16
N GLY A 392 0.78 -19.20 -6.23
CA GLY A 392 -0.37 -20.10 -6.18
C GLY A 392 -1.73 -19.42 -6.22
N GLN A 393 -1.82 -18.08 -6.35
CA GLN A 393 -3.12 -17.42 -6.54
C GLN A 393 -3.80 -17.90 -7.82
N LYS A 394 -5.13 -18.13 -7.76
CA LYS A 394 -5.87 -18.73 -8.88
C LYS A 394 -6.16 -17.75 -10.02
N ARG A 395 -6.21 -16.47 -9.73
CA ARG A 395 -6.52 -15.41 -10.68
C ARG A 395 -5.40 -14.38 -10.72
N VAL A 396 -4.81 -14.21 -11.88
CA VAL A 396 -3.84 -13.14 -12.17
C VAL A 396 -4.47 -12.11 -13.11
N ASN A 397 -3.87 -10.93 -13.23
CA ASN A 397 -4.42 -9.81 -13.99
C ASN A 397 -5.86 -9.50 -13.59
N ALA A 398 -6.13 -9.56 -12.30
CA ALA A 398 -7.47 -9.46 -11.73
C ALA A 398 -7.71 -8.10 -11.07
N ARG A 399 -8.98 -7.68 -11.02
CA ARG A 399 -9.40 -6.45 -10.34
C ARG A 399 -10.44 -6.81 -9.29
N ALA A 400 -10.07 -6.67 -8.02
CA ALA A 400 -10.98 -6.87 -6.90
C ALA A 400 -11.72 -5.56 -6.58
N SER A 401 -13.04 -5.60 -6.65
CA SER A 401 -13.90 -4.45 -6.35
C SER A 401 -14.53 -4.50 -4.95
N GLY A 402 -14.25 -5.55 -4.18
CA GLY A 402 -14.67 -5.65 -2.78
C GLY A 402 -13.95 -4.61 -1.91
N LEU A 403 -14.70 -4.01 -0.98
CA LEU A 403 -14.15 -3.06 -0.01
C LEU A 403 -13.06 -3.75 0.83
N THR A 404 -11.89 -3.14 0.86
CA THR A 404 -10.70 -3.62 1.57
C THR A 404 -10.12 -2.46 2.38
N GLU A 405 -9.57 -2.77 3.54
CA GLU A 405 -8.94 -1.79 4.42
C GLU A 405 -7.47 -2.17 4.69
N PHE A 406 -6.63 -1.20 4.99
CA PHE A 406 -5.20 -1.50 5.22
C PHE A 406 -4.93 -2.35 6.46
N VAL A 407 -5.79 -2.30 7.47
CA VAL A 407 -5.75 -3.24 8.61
C VAL A 407 -5.95 -4.70 8.18
N ASP A 408 -6.45 -4.95 6.96
CA ASP A 408 -6.67 -6.28 6.40
C ASP A 408 -5.39 -6.90 5.84
N ILE A 409 -4.37 -6.08 5.56
CA ILE A 409 -3.09 -6.54 5.01
C ILE A 409 -2.39 -7.48 6.00
N TYR A 410 -2.40 -7.15 7.29
CA TYR A 410 -1.77 -8.00 8.30
C TYR A 410 -2.36 -9.42 8.34
N PRO A 411 -3.66 -9.63 8.58
CA PRO A 411 -4.22 -10.98 8.58
C PRO A 411 -4.04 -11.68 7.22
N SER A 412 -4.09 -10.95 6.10
CA SER A 412 -3.95 -11.54 4.77
C SER A 412 -2.54 -12.06 4.50
N LEU A 413 -1.50 -11.29 4.84
CA LEU A 413 -0.12 -11.74 4.66
C LEU A 413 0.22 -12.91 5.60
N SER A 414 -0.30 -12.90 6.83
CA SER A 414 -0.13 -14.03 7.75
C SER A 414 -0.78 -15.30 7.19
N GLU A 415 -2.01 -15.22 6.70
CA GLU A 415 -2.72 -16.35 6.10
C GLU A 415 -2.01 -16.87 4.84
N LEU A 416 -1.58 -15.98 3.92
CA LEU A 416 -0.84 -16.37 2.71
C LEU A 416 0.48 -17.06 3.04
N ALA A 417 1.14 -16.66 4.11
CA ALA A 417 2.38 -17.27 4.59
C ALA A 417 2.15 -18.54 5.44
N GLY A 418 0.90 -18.93 5.69
CA GLY A 418 0.55 -20.08 6.53
C GLY A 418 0.86 -19.87 8.02
N LEU A 419 0.94 -18.61 8.47
CA LEU A 419 1.23 -18.27 9.86
C LEU A 419 -0.07 -18.13 10.68
N PRO A 420 -0.07 -18.49 11.98
CA PRO A 420 -1.23 -18.28 12.84
C PRO A 420 -1.52 -16.79 12.99
N LEU A 421 -2.80 -16.43 13.07
CA LEU A 421 -3.19 -15.04 13.29
C LEU A 421 -2.98 -14.65 14.76
N PRO A 422 -2.28 -13.55 15.05
CA PRO A 422 -2.20 -13.04 16.41
C PRO A 422 -3.57 -12.51 16.88
N ALA A 423 -3.78 -12.58 18.19
CA ALA A 423 -5.01 -12.10 18.80
C ALA A 423 -5.20 -10.58 18.63
N GLY A 424 -6.46 -10.16 18.51
CA GLY A 424 -6.87 -8.76 18.54
C GLY A 424 -6.60 -7.98 17.26
N LEU A 425 -6.37 -8.61 16.12
CA LEU A 425 -6.42 -7.93 14.83
C LEU A 425 -7.83 -7.38 14.58
N GLU A 426 -7.89 -6.20 13.96
CA GLU A 426 -9.12 -5.48 13.66
C GLU A 426 -9.41 -5.41 12.16
N GLY A 427 -8.68 -6.18 11.37
CA GLY A 427 -8.86 -6.42 9.95
C GLY A 427 -9.42 -7.81 9.64
N ALA A 428 -9.91 -8.00 8.42
CA ALA A 428 -10.32 -9.29 7.87
C ALA A 428 -9.41 -9.67 6.70
N SER A 429 -9.00 -10.94 6.61
CA SER A 429 -8.22 -11.39 5.46
C SER A 429 -9.00 -11.21 4.16
N PHE A 430 -8.31 -10.67 3.15
CA PHE A 430 -8.80 -10.54 1.78
C PHE A 430 -8.31 -11.68 0.86
N THR A 431 -7.69 -12.72 1.39
CA THR A 431 -7.09 -13.80 0.55
C THR A 431 -8.08 -14.40 -0.43
N ARG A 432 -9.36 -14.53 -0.04
CA ARG A 432 -10.42 -15.01 -0.95
C ARG A 432 -10.62 -14.13 -2.20
N LEU A 433 -10.26 -12.85 -2.17
CA LEU A 433 -10.33 -11.97 -3.33
C LEU A 433 -9.23 -12.27 -4.36
N LEU A 434 -8.15 -12.93 -3.97
CA LEU A 434 -7.12 -13.41 -4.89
C LEU A 434 -7.60 -14.62 -5.69
N ASP A 435 -8.55 -15.40 -5.13
CA ASP A 435 -9.18 -16.54 -5.78
C ASP A 435 -10.42 -16.17 -6.60
N ASP A 436 -11.25 -15.27 -6.04
CA ASP A 436 -12.46 -14.76 -6.68
C ASP A 436 -12.61 -13.24 -6.43
N PRO A 437 -12.12 -12.40 -7.35
CA PRO A 437 -12.10 -10.94 -7.21
C PRO A 437 -13.48 -10.27 -7.13
N LYS A 438 -14.55 -11.01 -7.44
CA LYS A 438 -15.93 -10.49 -7.41
C LYS A 438 -16.60 -10.64 -6.05
N GLN A 439 -15.99 -11.37 -5.13
CA GLN A 439 -16.55 -11.55 -3.79
C GLN A 439 -16.54 -10.25 -2.99
N ALA A 440 -17.47 -10.12 -2.05
CA ALA A 440 -17.45 -9.10 -1.03
C ALA A 440 -16.81 -9.66 0.24
N VAL A 441 -15.80 -8.96 0.77
CA VAL A 441 -15.18 -9.30 2.07
C VAL A 441 -15.91 -8.57 3.19
N LYS A 442 -16.27 -7.31 2.96
CA LYS A 442 -16.88 -6.41 3.94
C LYS A 442 -18.06 -5.66 3.35
N GLN A 443 -18.95 -5.21 4.21
CA GLN A 443 -20.07 -4.34 3.83
C GLN A 443 -19.68 -2.86 3.79
N ALA A 444 -18.65 -2.48 4.58
CA ALA A 444 -18.15 -1.11 4.64
C ALA A 444 -16.66 -1.08 5.00
N ALA A 445 -15.98 0.00 4.59
CA ALA A 445 -14.65 0.40 5.03
C ALA A 445 -14.76 1.65 5.91
N PHE A 446 -13.91 1.77 6.94
CA PHE A 446 -13.97 2.84 7.93
C PHE A 446 -12.67 3.62 7.97
N SER A 447 -12.79 4.94 7.89
CA SER A 447 -11.69 5.87 8.06
C SER A 447 -12.09 6.97 9.04
N GLN A 448 -11.13 7.75 9.52
CA GLN A 448 -11.39 8.87 10.39
C GLN A 448 -10.36 9.98 10.17
N TYR A 449 -10.73 11.22 10.50
CA TYR A 449 -9.77 12.32 10.51
C TYR A 449 -10.11 13.36 11.59
N PRO A 450 -9.13 13.73 12.45
CA PRO A 450 -9.36 14.70 13.53
C PRO A 450 -9.32 16.16 13.04
N ARG A 451 -10.04 17.02 13.75
CA ARG A 451 -9.93 18.47 13.68
C ARG A 451 -9.64 19.02 15.09
N PRO A 452 -8.35 18.96 15.53
CA PRO A 452 -8.00 19.30 16.92
C PRO A 452 -8.43 20.69 17.35
N GLY A 453 -8.31 21.70 16.47
CA GLY A 453 -8.74 23.07 16.74
C GLY A 453 -10.23 23.22 17.05
N GLN A 454 -11.05 22.27 16.59
CA GLN A 454 -12.51 22.24 16.82
C GLN A 454 -12.91 21.11 17.77
N LYS A 455 -11.94 20.40 18.36
CA LYS A 455 -12.12 19.24 19.24
C LYS A 455 -13.11 18.22 18.64
N ALA A 456 -12.96 17.95 17.34
CA ALA A 456 -13.85 17.08 16.59
C ALA A 456 -13.08 15.95 15.89
N MET A 457 -13.74 14.80 15.78
CA MET A 457 -13.32 13.66 14.95
C MET A 457 -14.35 13.44 13.85
N GLY A 458 -13.93 13.40 12.60
CA GLY A 458 -14.76 12.97 11.49
C GLY A 458 -14.64 11.46 11.32
N TYR A 459 -15.67 10.71 11.69
CA TYR A 459 -15.76 9.28 11.41
C TYR A 459 -16.45 9.05 10.08
N THR A 460 -15.79 8.38 9.16
CA THR A 460 -16.33 8.13 7.82
C THR A 460 -16.46 6.64 7.53
N MET A 461 -17.52 6.30 6.82
CA MET A 461 -17.83 4.95 6.36
C MET A 461 -18.07 4.98 4.85
N LYS A 462 -17.32 4.16 4.11
CA LYS A 462 -17.50 3.90 2.69
C LYS A 462 -18.23 2.58 2.51
N THR A 463 -19.41 2.65 1.91
CA THR A 463 -20.14 1.47 1.42
C THR A 463 -19.89 1.26 -0.08
N ALA A 464 -20.48 0.26 -0.70
CA ALA A 464 -20.37 0.05 -2.14
C ALA A 464 -20.86 1.28 -2.97
N ARG A 465 -21.79 2.07 -2.43
CA ARG A 465 -22.38 3.23 -3.11
C ARG A 465 -22.10 4.56 -2.44
N TYR A 466 -22.20 4.62 -1.12
CA TYR A 466 -22.20 5.87 -0.38
C TYR A 466 -20.90 6.06 0.38
N ARG A 467 -20.47 7.32 0.53
CA ARG A 467 -19.59 7.74 1.61
C ARG A 467 -20.40 8.60 2.58
N TYR A 468 -20.36 8.22 3.85
CA TYR A 468 -21.07 8.86 4.94
C TYR A 468 -20.11 9.26 6.04
N THR A 469 -20.14 10.50 6.52
CA THR A 469 -19.25 11.01 7.57
C THR A 469 -20.07 11.72 8.65
N GLU A 470 -19.78 11.39 9.91
CA GLU A 470 -20.24 12.17 11.08
C GLU A 470 -19.04 12.89 11.70
N TRP A 471 -19.16 14.19 11.88
CA TRP A 471 -18.23 14.98 12.66
C TRP A 471 -18.75 15.04 14.09
N GLN A 472 -17.97 14.44 15.01
CA GLN A 472 -18.38 14.24 16.40
C GLN A 472 -17.41 14.94 17.33
N ARG A 473 -17.93 15.64 18.36
CA ARG A 473 -17.14 16.09 19.52
C ARG A 473 -16.89 14.95 20.48
N GLU A 474 -15.97 15.18 21.41
CA GLU A 474 -15.81 14.30 22.58
C GLU A 474 -17.16 14.16 23.29
N GLY A 475 -17.54 12.91 23.63
CA GLY A 475 -18.88 12.60 24.15
C GLY A 475 -19.92 12.19 23.11
N GLY A 476 -19.57 12.27 21.80
CA GLY A 476 -20.41 11.71 20.72
C GLY A 476 -21.46 12.67 20.15
N GLU A 477 -21.43 13.96 20.53
CA GLU A 477 -22.28 14.99 19.91
C GLU A 477 -21.96 15.12 18.43
N ILE A 478 -22.93 14.87 17.54
CA ILE A 478 -22.80 15.06 16.10
C ILE A 478 -23.02 16.53 15.77
N ILE A 479 -21.99 17.19 15.23
CA ILE A 479 -22.00 18.63 14.91
C ILE A 479 -22.11 18.92 13.41
N ALA A 480 -21.83 17.94 12.55
CA ALA A 480 -22.02 18.02 11.11
C ALA A 480 -22.07 16.61 10.49
N VAL A 481 -22.71 16.51 9.32
CA VAL A 481 -22.88 15.26 8.59
C VAL A 481 -22.57 15.48 7.11
N GLU A 482 -21.92 14.50 6.48
CA GLU A 482 -21.71 14.45 5.04
C GLU A 482 -22.25 13.14 4.45
N LEU A 483 -22.89 13.24 3.29
CA LEU A 483 -23.34 12.10 2.48
C LEU A 483 -23.06 12.37 1.00
N TYR A 484 -22.31 11.47 0.36
CA TYR A 484 -22.03 11.51 -1.07
C TYR A 484 -22.46 10.20 -1.72
N ASP A 485 -23.19 10.31 -2.85
CA ASP A 485 -23.67 9.16 -3.63
C ASP A 485 -22.77 8.91 -4.83
N HIS A 486 -21.84 7.98 -4.73
CA HIS A 486 -20.86 7.68 -5.78
C HIS A 486 -21.44 7.14 -7.10
N ARG A 487 -22.74 6.80 -7.15
CA ARG A 487 -23.39 6.45 -8.41
C ARG A 487 -23.64 7.68 -9.29
N GLY A 488 -24.00 8.80 -8.68
CA GLY A 488 -24.30 10.05 -9.39
C GLY A 488 -23.20 11.10 -9.27
N ASP A 489 -22.41 11.05 -8.20
CA ASP A 489 -21.34 12.00 -7.88
C ASP A 489 -20.09 11.27 -7.34
N PRO A 490 -19.34 10.57 -8.19
CA PRO A 490 -18.15 9.84 -7.79
C PRO A 490 -17.01 10.76 -7.31
N HIS A 491 -17.09 12.07 -7.58
CA HIS A 491 -16.11 13.07 -7.20
C HIS A 491 -16.49 13.85 -5.93
N GLU A 492 -17.62 13.51 -5.28
CA GLU A 492 -18.04 14.08 -4.00
C GLU A 492 -18.20 15.61 -4.05
N ASN A 493 -18.86 16.12 -5.12
CA ASN A 493 -19.03 17.55 -5.37
C ASN A 493 -20.20 18.17 -4.62
N VAL A 494 -21.15 17.34 -4.13
CA VAL A 494 -22.36 17.83 -3.47
C VAL A 494 -22.67 16.97 -2.24
N ASN A 495 -22.63 17.58 -1.05
CA ASN A 495 -23.13 16.95 0.17
C ASN A 495 -24.66 16.95 0.13
N VAL A 496 -25.25 15.76 0.12
CA VAL A 496 -26.71 15.59 0.06
C VAL A 496 -27.34 15.23 1.41
N ALA A 497 -26.55 15.21 2.50
CA ALA A 497 -27.02 14.80 3.82
C ALA A 497 -28.20 15.63 4.36
N GLY A 498 -28.25 16.93 4.04
CA GLY A 498 -29.30 17.84 4.50
C GLY A 498 -30.59 17.81 3.69
N ARG A 499 -30.71 16.96 2.67
CA ARG A 499 -31.89 16.90 1.82
C ARG A 499 -32.98 16.03 2.46
N PRO A 500 -34.25 16.52 2.53
CA PRO A 500 -35.34 15.77 3.17
C PRO A 500 -35.54 14.36 2.63
N GLU A 501 -35.37 14.15 1.33
CA GLU A 501 -35.50 12.85 0.68
C GLU A 501 -34.42 11.83 1.13
N HIS A 502 -33.34 12.29 1.74
CA HIS A 502 -32.27 11.45 2.25
C HIS A 502 -32.34 11.19 3.77
N ASN A 503 -33.31 11.76 4.51
CA ASN A 503 -33.39 11.63 5.98
C ASN A 503 -33.39 10.16 6.44
N ALA A 504 -34.18 9.29 5.81
CA ALA A 504 -34.23 7.87 6.14
C ALA A 504 -32.90 7.16 5.86
N LEU A 505 -32.24 7.50 4.74
CA LEU A 505 -30.93 6.97 4.36
C LEU A 505 -29.84 7.43 5.35
N VAL A 506 -29.82 8.71 5.71
CA VAL A 506 -28.89 9.27 6.71
C VAL A 506 -29.05 8.55 8.05
N ALA A 507 -30.29 8.35 8.51
CA ALA A 507 -30.56 7.61 9.76
C ALA A 507 -30.04 6.15 9.69
N ALA A 508 -30.24 5.46 8.57
CA ALA A 508 -29.77 4.10 8.37
C ALA A 508 -28.22 4.01 8.34
N LEU A 509 -27.57 4.95 7.64
CA LEU A 509 -26.09 5.01 7.56
C LEU A 509 -25.47 5.41 8.91
N SER A 510 -26.13 6.32 9.66
CA SER A 510 -25.72 6.65 11.04
C SER A 510 -25.77 5.42 11.95
N ALA A 511 -26.85 4.65 11.89
CA ALA A 511 -26.96 3.40 12.65
C ALA A 511 -25.86 2.39 12.26
N GLN A 512 -25.57 2.26 10.97
CA GLN A 512 -24.50 1.38 10.47
C GLN A 512 -23.11 1.86 10.93
N LEU A 513 -22.83 3.16 10.87
CA LEU A 513 -21.57 3.74 11.36
C LEU A 513 -21.39 3.48 12.86
N LYS A 514 -22.45 3.66 13.66
CA LYS A 514 -22.47 3.39 15.12
C LYS A 514 -22.30 1.92 15.46
N ALA A 515 -22.83 0.99 14.65
CA ALA A 515 -22.59 -0.44 14.80
C ALA A 515 -21.12 -0.80 14.58
N GLY A 516 -20.39 0.03 13.84
CA GLY A 516 -18.95 0.03 13.69
C GLY A 516 -18.42 -1.07 12.79
N TRP A 517 -17.10 -1.11 12.67
CA TRP A 517 -16.39 -2.01 11.75
C TRP A 517 -16.63 -3.50 12.05
N ARG A 518 -16.89 -3.90 13.31
CA ARG A 518 -17.18 -5.31 13.65
C ARG A 518 -18.45 -5.81 12.99
N ALA A 519 -19.47 -4.97 12.93
CA ALA A 519 -20.74 -5.32 12.28
C ALA A 519 -20.62 -5.41 10.75
N ALA A 520 -19.63 -4.73 10.17
CA ALA A 520 -19.35 -4.77 8.73
C ALA A 520 -18.42 -5.92 8.32
N MET A 521 -17.86 -6.68 9.27
CA MET A 521 -17.00 -7.84 9.00
C MET A 521 -17.77 -8.99 8.36
N PRO A 522 -17.10 -9.88 7.61
CA PRO A 522 -17.74 -11.06 7.07
C PRO A 522 -18.26 -11.95 8.20
N ALA A 523 -19.40 -12.60 7.97
CA ALA A 523 -19.85 -13.62 8.89
C ALA A 523 -18.76 -14.70 9.06
N PRO A 524 -18.54 -15.22 10.28
CA PRO A 524 -17.63 -16.34 10.49
C PRO A 524 -18.00 -17.49 9.54
N ALA A 525 -16.99 -18.07 8.90
CA ALA A 525 -17.23 -19.29 8.12
C ALA A 525 -17.93 -20.32 9.03
N PRO A 526 -18.98 -21.02 8.57
CA PRO A 526 -19.61 -22.05 9.37
C PRO A 526 -18.51 -23.02 9.81
N SER A 527 -18.35 -23.17 11.12
CA SER A 527 -17.42 -24.14 11.70
C SER A 527 -17.80 -25.50 11.12
N GLY A 528 -16.96 -26.04 10.24
CA GLY A 528 -17.17 -27.36 9.69
C GLY A 528 -17.37 -28.32 10.86
N ARG A 529 -18.60 -28.87 11.02
CA ARG A 529 -18.84 -29.98 11.92
C ARG A 529 -17.84 -31.06 11.54
N LYS A 530 -16.85 -31.29 12.42
CA LYS A 530 -16.11 -32.54 12.39
C LYS A 530 -17.19 -33.61 12.54
N GLY A 531 -17.50 -34.30 11.43
CA GLY A 531 -18.37 -35.46 11.45
C GLY A 531 -17.80 -36.42 12.48
N GLY A 532 -18.51 -36.61 13.56
CA GLY A 532 -18.25 -37.69 14.46
C GLY A 532 -18.49 -38.98 13.67
N ALA A 533 -17.43 -39.71 13.43
CA ALA A 533 -17.52 -41.12 13.11
C ALA A 533 -17.95 -41.82 14.38
N GLY A 534 -19.20 -42.34 14.37
CA GLY A 534 -19.66 -43.38 15.26
C GLY A 534 -19.15 -44.75 14.79
#